data_d79bea5fc29e06bf01f94db0b7dd63c0
#
_entry.id   d79bea5fc29e06bf01f94db0b7dd63c0
#
_cell.length_a   1.000
_cell.length_b   1.000
_cell.length_c   1.000
_cell.angle_alpha   90.00
_cell.angle_beta   90.00
_cell.angle_gamma   90.00
#
_symmetry.space_group_name_H-M   'P 1'
#
loop_
_entity.id
_entity.type
_entity.pdbx_description
1 polymer ?
#
loop_
_entity_poly.entity_id
_entity_poly.type
_entity_poly.pdbx_seq_one_letter_code
_entity_poly.pdbx_strand_id
1 'polypeptide(L)'
;MSEAKILSVEELLKLDLVIPSYQRPYKWTEKNIRELILDIQKGIKDANKYPNFKYRVGTVILYQENDTKPYEIVDGQQRILSFLLLKLCLNPSFTCSLLSAMFSDKVTLDNLHSNSDRIREWCSSVDAGVKEAFDKALSDVLEVVVLTVGELSEAFQLFDSQNTRGRELYPHDLLKAYHLREIHDKYDMQRAVLKWESKDPKVIRELFDNYLFPLWNWSKRRRSSRFTAAEIDLYKGIEVSSGYTYAHRANKAMPYFLLSEPLISGGDFFEMVDHYMQMLHSIKQELIDNTDFARIKELLIDDKSKVGQIKTPADLDKACKSSSTGMNHARNLFFCALLCYYDRFHNFDLMAVKKLFTWAMMLRVDMNHLGFDSVNRYAIGLGDNDKYTNSEPVISLISSARRHTEISGMPLMVKRDNDKAEIEKWQGLYEDLLLLNGYK
;
A
#
# COMPACT_ATOMS: atom_id res chain seq x y z
N MET A 1 -1.06 3.70 30.79
CA MET A 1 -2.08 4.77 30.83
C MET A 1 -1.74 5.78 29.77
N SER A 2 -2.70 6.19 28.98
CA SER A 2 -2.50 7.26 28.00
C SER A 2 -2.53 8.61 28.68
N GLU A 3 -1.52 9.44 28.44
CA GLU A 3 -1.40 10.78 29.01
C GLU A 3 -1.31 11.81 27.88
N ALA A 4 -2.04 12.92 28.02
CA ALA A 4 -1.97 14.04 27.09
C ALA A 4 -1.37 15.26 27.78
N LYS A 5 -0.28 15.79 27.25
CA LYS A 5 0.40 16.99 27.75
C LYS A 5 0.56 18.01 26.62
N ILE A 6 0.53 19.29 27.00
CA ILE A 6 0.93 20.37 26.11
C ILE A 6 2.32 20.80 26.53
N LEU A 7 3.28 20.66 25.63
CA LEU A 7 4.66 21.04 25.84
C LEU A 7 5.05 22.12 24.82
N SER A 8 6.02 22.97 25.19
CA SER A 8 6.71 23.78 24.19
C SER A 8 7.53 22.87 23.27
N VAL A 9 7.89 23.37 22.09
CA VAL A 9 8.77 22.62 21.18
C VAL A 9 10.11 22.33 21.83
N GLU A 10 10.66 23.25 22.60
CA GLU A 10 11.93 23.06 23.30
C GLU A 10 11.82 21.99 24.40
N GLU A 11 10.74 21.97 25.19
CA GLU A 11 10.50 20.91 26.18
C GLU A 11 10.35 19.54 25.51
N LEU A 12 9.64 19.45 24.39
CA LEU A 12 9.55 18.20 23.60
C LEU A 12 10.94 17.72 23.15
N LEU A 13 11.80 18.59 22.64
CA LEU A 13 13.14 18.23 22.19
C LEU A 13 14.08 17.82 23.33
N LYS A 14 13.78 18.21 24.57
CA LYS A 14 14.54 17.80 25.79
C LYS A 14 14.10 16.46 26.36
N LEU A 15 12.99 15.88 25.91
CA LEU A 15 12.61 14.52 26.30
C LEU A 15 13.66 13.52 25.78
N ASP A 16 13.77 12.40 26.46
CA ASP A 16 14.61 11.28 25.99
C ASP A 16 13.94 10.55 24.82
N LEU A 17 14.06 11.16 23.63
CA LEU A 17 13.41 10.71 22.41
C LEU A 17 14.31 9.75 21.64
N VAL A 18 13.69 8.72 21.06
CA VAL A 18 14.33 7.82 20.07
C VAL A 18 13.45 7.66 18.85
N ILE A 19 14.09 7.43 17.70
CA ILE A 19 13.41 7.11 16.44
C ILE A 19 13.45 5.60 16.30
N PRO A 20 12.30 4.92 16.42
CA PRO A 20 12.27 3.46 16.29
C PRO A 20 12.47 3.03 14.84
N SER A 21 12.92 1.78 14.66
CA SER A 21 13.23 1.19 13.35
C SER A 21 12.01 1.04 12.42
N TYR A 22 10.81 1.05 12.96
CA TYR A 22 9.58 1.00 12.17
C TYR A 22 9.15 2.35 11.58
N GLN A 23 9.84 3.44 11.91
CA GLN A 23 9.55 4.75 11.34
C GLN A 23 9.96 4.84 9.88
N ARG A 24 9.10 5.53 9.10
CA ARG A 24 9.41 5.83 7.69
C ARG A 24 10.61 6.80 7.58
N PRO A 25 11.33 6.78 6.46
CA PRO A 25 12.39 7.76 6.21
C PRO A 25 11.94 9.21 6.38
N TYR A 26 12.88 10.08 6.72
CA TYR A 26 12.64 11.52 6.75
C TYR A 26 12.48 12.03 5.31
N LYS A 27 11.27 12.47 4.96
CA LYS A 27 10.89 12.85 3.58
C LYS A 27 10.56 14.35 3.39
N TRP A 28 10.62 15.15 4.44
CA TRP A 28 10.42 16.58 4.28
C TRP A 28 11.54 17.19 3.42
N THR A 29 11.13 18.06 2.49
CA THR A 29 11.99 18.74 1.54
C THR A 29 12.15 20.20 1.95
N GLU A 30 13.00 20.94 1.25
CA GLU A 30 13.18 22.38 1.43
C GLU A 30 11.87 23.18 1.40
N LYS A 31 10.88 22.73 0.63
CA LYS A 31 9.55 23.36 0.60
C LYS A 31 8.89 23.30 1.97
N ASN A 32 8.95 22.15 2.63
CA ASN A 32 8.35 21.98 3.97
C ASN A 32 9.09 22.83 5.02
N ILE A 33 10.41 22.93 4.92
CA ILE A 33 11.20 23.81 5.80
C ILE A 33 10.83 25.28 5.61
N ARG A 34 10.64 25.72 4.35
CA ARG A 34 10.20 27.08 4.06
C ARG A 34 8.82 27.37 4.67
N GLU A 35 7.88 26.44 4.51
CA GLU A 35 6.54 26.55 5.11
C GLU A 35 6.63 26.60 6.65
N LEU A 36 7.47 25.75 7.28
CA LEU A 36 7.70 25.75 8.72
C LEU A 36 8.24 27.11 9.22
N ILE A 37 9.23 27.69 8.54
CA ILE A 37 9.79 29.01 8.89
C ILE A 37 8.70 30.09 8.80
N LEU A 38 7.87 30.07 7.76
CA LEU A 38 6.76 31.03 7.60
C LEU A 38 5.70 30.88 8.70
N ASP A 39 5.38 29.66 9.09
CA ASP A 39 4.43 29.39 10.18
C ASP A 39 4.97 29.89 11.52
N ILE A 40 6.26 29.69 11.81
CA ILE A 40 6.90 30.24 13.01
C ILE A 40 6.86 31.77 12.99
N GLN A 41 7.23 32.41 11.88
CA GLN A 41 7.15 33.87 11.73
C GLN A 41 5.74 34.41 12.00
N LYS A 42 4.72 33.73 11.49
CA LYS A 42 3.33 34.06 11.75
C LYS A 42 3.00 33.92 13.25
N GLY A 43 3.41 32.82 13.86
CA GLY A 43 3.22 32.59 15.30
C GLY A 43 3.84 33.66 16.17
N ILE A 44 5.07 34.09 15.86
CA ILE A 44 5.77 35.19 16.53
C ILE A 44 5.00 36.52 16.36
N LYS A 45 4.56 36.81 15.14
CA LYS A 45 3.81 38.03 14.84
C LYS A 45 2.48 38.08 15.62
N ASP A 46 1.77 36.96 15.69
CA ASP A 46 0.50 36.89 16.41
C ASP A 46 0.71 36.94 17.93
N ALA A 47 1.78 36.35 18.45
CA ALA A 47 2.16 36.45 19.88
C ALA A 47 2.50 37.87 20.30
N ASN A 48 3.14 38.65 19.42
CA ASN A 48 3.43 40.06 19.67
C ASN A 48 2.15 40.94 19.66
N LYS A 49 1.10 40.49 18.96
CA LYS A 49 -0.17 41.21 18.86
C LYS A 49 -1.17 40.86 19.97
N TYR A 50 -1.17 39.61 20.39
CA TYR A 50 -2.13 39.06 21.35
C TYR A 50 -1.42 38.54 22.59
N PRO A 51 -1.66 39.11 23.79
CA PRO A 51 -1.12 38.60 25.04
C PRO A 51 -1.50 37.13 25.27
N ASN A 52 -0.54 36.31 25.70
CA ASN A 52 -0.71 34.88 25.96
C ASN A 52 -1.06 34.00 24.75
N PHE A 53 -0.86 34.52 23.52
CA PHE A 53 -1.05 33.72 22.32
C PHE A 53 -0.04 32.57 22.27
N LYS A 54 -0.55 31.38 21.96
CA LYS A 54 0.25 30.17 21.72
C LYS A 54 -0.11 29.60 20.36
N TYR A 55 0.91 29.24 19.60
CA TYR A 55 0.75 28.65 18.26
C TYR A 55 0.92 27.14 18.37
N ARG A 56 -0.14 26.37 18.10
CA ARG A 56 -0.09 24.91 18.12
C ARG A 56 0.40 24.37 16.79
N VAL A 57 1.59 23.73 16.83
CA VAL A 57 2.25 23.14 15.67
C VAL A 57 1.76 21.72 15.34
N GLY A 58 0.84 21.19 16.13
CA GLY A 58 0.19 19.90 15.90
C GLY A 58 0.32 18.94 17.06
N THR A 59 0.08 17.65 16.78
CA THR A 59 0.15 16.57 17.77
C THR A 59 1.36 15.69 17.48
N VAL A 60 1.96 15.17 18.53
CA VAL A 60 3.00 14.13 18.52
C VAL A 60 2.51 12.95 19.34
N ILE A 61 2.72 11.74 18.84
CA ILE A 61 2.40 10.50 19.55
C ILE A 61 3.70 9.82 19.93
N LEU A 62 3.86 9.58 21.23
CA LEU A 62 5.01 8.91 21.83
C LEU A 62 4.57 7.61 22.48
N TYR A 63 5.36 6.57 22.29
CA TYR A 63 5.23 5.33 23.02
C TYR A 63 6.33 5.23 24.06
N GLN A 64 5.98 4.83 25.26
CA GLN A 64 6.94 4.53 26.33
C GLN A 64 6.51 3.26 27.04
N GLU A 65 7.32 2.21 26.93
CA GLU A 65 7.03 0.90 27.53
C GLU A 65 6.90 0.99 29.06
N ASN A 66 7.78 1.77 29.67
CA ASN A 66 7.78 2.08 31.10
C ASN A 66 8.63 3.33 31.37
N ASP A 67 8.55 3.89 32.58
CA ASP A 67 9.19 5.15 32.96
C ASP A 67 10.72 5.15 32.86
N THR A 68 11.36 3.99 32.72
CA THR A 68 12.83 3.86 32.57
C THR A 68 13.31 3.78 31.15
N LYS A 69 12.41 3.68 30.20
CA LYS A 69 12.71 3.59 28.77
C LYS A 69 12.57 4.94 28.08
N PRO A 70 13.32 5.19 27.00
CA PRO A 70 13.14 6.39 26.20
C PRO A 70 11.76 6.41 25.53
N TYR A 71 11.34 7.60 25.11
CA TYR A 71 10.12 7.80 24.34
C TYR A 71 10.37 7.47 22.87
N GLU A 72 9.70 6.48 22.33
CA GLU A 72 9.71 6.18 20.92
C GLU A 72 8.74 7.10 20.17
N ILE A 73 9.21 7.77 19.13
CA ILE A 73 8.38 8.64 18.31
C ILE A 73 7.52 7.78 17.39
N VAL A 74 6.20 7.74 17.60
CA VAL A 74 5.25 7.02 16.73
C VAL A 74 4.69 7.93 15.67
N ASP A 75 4.36 9.19 16.02
CA ASP A 75 4.01 10.24 15.04
C ASP A 75 4.68 11.56 15.36
N GLY A 76 4.90 12.37 14.33
CA GLY A 76 5.53 13.69 14.43
C GLY A 76 7.02 13.72 14.11
N GLN A 77 7.65 12.60 13.72
CA GLN A 77 9.08 12.51 13.41
C GLN A 77 9.56 13.60 12.45
N GLN A 78 8.84 13.86 11.37
CA GLN A 78 9.23 14.86 10.37
C GLN A 78 9.33 16.25 10.98
N ARG A 79 8.36 16.62 11.82
CA ARG A 79 8.32 17.91 12.52
C ARG A 79 9.42 17.99 13.58
N ILE A 80 9.59 16.97 14.41
CA ILE A 80 10.58 16.92 15.48
C ILE A 80 11.99 17.11 14.90
N LEU A 81 12.34 16.35 13.86
CA LEU A 81 13.65 16.46 13.22
C LEU A 81 13.87 17.84 12.58
N SER A 82 12.85 18.42 11.97
CA SER A 82 12.95 19.77 11.39
C SER A 82 13.10 20.86 12.46
N PHE A 83 12.40 20.74 13.58
CA PHE A 83 12.60 21.63 14.72
C PHE A 83 13.99 21.46 15.35
N LEU A 84 14.49 20.23 15.42
CA LEU A 84 15.85 19.97 15.90
C LEU A 84 16.90 20.64 15.01
N LEU A 85 16.79 20.49 13.69
CA LEU A 85 17.69 21.17 12.73
C LEU A 85 17.66 22.69 12.90
N LEU A 86 16.48 23.26 13.07
CA LEU A 86 16.32 24.69 13.32
C LEU A 86 16.93 25.11 14.67
N LYS A 87 16.64 24.38 15.76
CA LYS A 87 17.19 24.66 17.10
C LYS A 87 18.71 24.63 17.12
N LEU A 88 19.33 23.64 16.46
CA LEU A 88 20.78 23.52 16.34
C LEU A 88 21.41 24.67 15.56
N CYS A 89 20.70 25.21 14.56
CA CYS A 89 21.19 26.36 13.82
C CYS A 89 21.10 27.66 14.63
N LEU A 90 20.03 27.82 15.44
CA LEU A 90 19.83 28.97 16.31
C LEU A 90 20.72 28.91 17.56
N ASN A 91 20.88 27.72 18.15
CA ASN A 91 21.69 27.46 19.33
C ASN A 91 22.55 26.21 19.13
N PRO A 92 23.80 26.36 18.64
CA PRO A 92 24.71 25.24 18.37
C PRO A 92 25.14 24.46 19.62
N SER A 93 24.95 25.02 20.84
CA SER A 93 25.26 24.34 22.10
C SER A 93 24.09 23.50 22.65
N PHE A 94 22.94 23.47 21.94
CA PHE A 94 21.80 22.67 22.35
C PHE A 94 22.11 21.16 22.27
N THR A 95 21.76 20.43 23.31
CA THR A 95 21.97 18.98 23.41
C THR A 95 20.66 18.25 23.69
N CYS A 96 20.48 17.11 23.05
CA CYS A 96 19.35 16.20 23.28
C CYS A 96 19.69 14.77 22.84
N SER A 97 18.86 13.78 23.23
CA SER A 97 19.06 12.36 22.91
C SER A 97 19.08 12.08 21.40
N LEU A 98 18.27 12.80 20.60
CA LEU A 98 18.19 12.61 19.16
C LEU A 98 19.49 12.92 18.40
N LEU A 99 20.46 13.62 19.00
CA LEU A 99 21.77 13.86 18.38
C LEU A 99 22.59 12.57 18.21
N SER A 100 22.30 11.55 18.99
CA SER A 100 22.91 10.22 18.86
C SER A 100 22.21 9.31 17.86
N ALA A 101 21.11 9.76 17.24
CA ALA A 101 20.36 8.96 16.28
C ALA A 101 21.19 8.67 15.02
N MET A 102 21.29 7.40 14.66
CA MET A 102 21.99 6.96 13.46
C MET A 102 21.01 6.62 12.36
N PHE A 103 21.19 7.21 11.18
CA PHE A 103 20.38 6.95 10.01
C PHE A 103 21.21 6.21 8.97
N SER A 104 20.67 5.09 8.45
CA SER A 104 21.30 4.30 7.37
C SER A 104 20.61 4.52 6.02
N ASP A 105 19.41 5.10 6.02
CA ASP A 105 18.62 5.32 4.81
C ASP A 105 19.10 6.55 4.05
N LYS A 106 19.40 6.36 2.77
CA LYS A 106 19.92 7.42 1.89
C LYS A 106 18.95 8.59 1.74
N VAL A 107 17.65 8.33 1.63
CA VAL A 107 16.63 9.39 1.46
C VAL A 107 16.60 10.28 2.71
N THR A 108 16.69 9.68 3.89
CA THR A 108 16.77 10.41 5.16
C THR A 108 18.01 11.29 5.21
N LEU A 109 19.18 10.73 4.87
CA LEU A 109 20.44 11.48 4.90
C LEU A 109 20.44 12.65 3.91
N ASP A 110 20.04 12.40 2.66
CA ASP A 110 20.00 13.43 1.61
C ASP A 110 19.05 14.58 2.01
N ASN A 111 17.87 14.27 2.54
CA ASN A 111 16.90 15.29 2.97
C ASN A 111 17.34 16.04 4.23
N LEU A 112 17.95 15.37 5.22
CA LEU A 112 18.50 16.04 6.41
C LEU A 112 19.62 17.01 6.03
N HIS A 113 20.52 16.61 5.13
CA HIS A 113 21.59 17.49 4.63
C HIS A 113 21.01 18.70 3.88
N SER A 114 20.16 18.49 2.88
CA SER A 114 19.52 19.56 2.11
C SER A 114 18.76 20.54 3.00
N ASN A 115 17.97 20.01 3.95
CA ASN A 115 17.19 20.85 4.87
C ASN A 115 18.08 21.59 5.87
N SER A 116 19.17 20.98 6.34
CA SER A 116 20.16 21.63 7.20
C SER A 116 20.83 22.80 6.48
N ASP A 117 21.24 22.59 5.24
CA ASP A 117 21.86 23.65 4.41
C ASP A 117 20.87 24.79 4.16
N ARG A 118 19.63 24.47 3.85
CA ARG A 118 18.56 25.48 3.67
C ARG A 118 18.30 26.30 4.94
N ILE A 119 18.30 25.67 6.11
CA ILE A 119 18.13 26.37 7.39
C ILE A 119 19.35 27.25 7.67
N ARG A 120 20.58 26.79 7.38
CA ARG A 120 21.81 27.61 7.53
C ARG A 120 21.82 28.82 6.63
N GLU A 121 21.41 28.68 5.37
CA GLU A 121 21.25 29.81 4.45
C GLU A 121 20.29 30.85 5.00
N TRP A 122 19.09 30.38 5.47
CA TRP A 122 18.11 31.26 6.09
C TRP A 122 18.69 31.94 7.33
N CYS A 123 19.30 31.20 8.25
CA CYS A 123 19.97 31.77 9.42
C CYS A 123 21.03 32.82 9.06
N SER A 124 21.76 32.60 7.98
CA SER A 124 22.79 33.57 7.52
C SER A 124 22.19 34.82 6.90
N SER A 125 20.97 34.76 6.40
CA SER A 125 20.25 35.85 5.75
C SER A 125 19.49 36.77 6.71
N VAL A 126 19.30 36.38 7.98
CA VAL A 126 18.54 37.13 8.97
C VAL A 126 19.47 37.72 10.06
N ASP A 127 19.04 38.83 10.69
CA ASP A 127 19.76 39.47 11.77
C ASP A 127 19.70 38.70 13.11
N ALA A 128 20.49 39.10 14.09
CA ALA A 128 20.57 38.44 15.39
C ALA A 128 19.24 38.54 16.17
N GLY A 129 18.51 39.64 16.05
CA GLY A 129 17.23 39.85 16.73
C GLY A 129 16.15 38.88 16.22
N VAL A 130 16.15 38.59 14.91
CA VAL A 130 15.24 37.58 14.33
C VAL A 130 15.59 36.19 14.83
N LYS A 131 16.88 35.83 14.90
CA LYS A 131 17.32 34.53 15.43
C LYS A 131 16.89 34.34 16.90
N GLU A 132 17.09 35.37 17.73
CA GLU A 132 16.69 35.34 19.13
C GLU A 132 15.17 35.21 19.27
N ALA A 133 14.39 35.93 18.45
CA ALA A 133 12.94 35.82 18.44
C ALA A 133 12.47 34.40 18.05
N PHE A 134 13.15 33.75 17.10
CA PHE A 134 12.85 32.36 16.72
C PHE A 134 13.23 31.38 17.82
N ASP A 135 14.40 31.51 18.43
CA ASP A 135 14.82 30.64 19.52
C ASP A 135 13.87 30.74 20.71
N LYS A 136 13.51 31.97 21.08
CA LYS A 136 12.49 32.22 22.12
C LYS A 136 11.11 31.67 21.75
N ALA A 137 10.74 31.71 20.47
CA ALA A 137 9.44 31.18 20.06
C ALA A 137 9.35 29.65 20.25
N LEU A 138 10.44 28.90 20.12
CA LEU A 138 10.45 27.46 20.38
C LEU A 138 10.17 27.10 21.84
N SER A 139 10.50 27.98 22.79
CA SER A 139 10.21 27.78 24.21
C SER A 139 8.90 28.41 24.67
N ASP A 140 8.55 29.59 24.13
CA ASP A 140 7.50 30.41 24.74
C ASP A 140 6.22 30.50 23.90
N VAL A 141 6.29 30.30 22.58
CA VAL A 141 5.17 30.55 21.66
C VAL A 141 4.64 29.26 21.02
N LEU A 142 5.56 28.37 20.59
CA LEU A 142 5.17 27.18 19.87
C LEU A 142 4.86 26.03 20.83
N GLU A 143 3.64 25.50 20.76
CA GLU A 143 3.16 24.39 21.57
C GLU A 143 2.85 23.16 20.72
N VAL A 144 3.08 22.01 21.33
CA VAL A 144 2.80 20.68 20.77
C VAL A 144 1.89 19.94 21.74
N VAL A 145 0.88 19.26 21.23
CA VAL A 145 0.10 18.29 22.00
C VAL A 145 0.85 16.96 21.95
N VAL A 146 1.38 16.52 23.07
CA VAL A 146 2.08 15.24 23.18
C VAL A 146 1.13 14.22 23.81
N LEU A 147 0.86 13.15 23.06
CA LEU A 147 0.12 11.98 23.54
C LEU A 147 1.11 10.87 23.84
N THR A 148 1.24 10.49 25.10
CA THR A 148 2.09 9.38 25.54
C THR A 148 1.22 8.18 25.87
N VAL A 149 1.58 7.02 25.34
CA VAL A 149 0.88 5.76 25.58
C VAL A 149 1.84 4.67 26.04
N GLY A 150 1.36 3.76 26.89
CA GLY A 150 2.13 2.62 27.40
C GLY A 150 2.02 1.37 26.53
N GLU A 151 1.14 1.37 25.53
CA GLU A 151 0.93 0.24 24.62
C GLU A 151 1.14 0.71 23.17
N LEU A 152 2.01 0.03 22.45
CA LEU A 152 2.33 0.39 21.06
C LEU A 152 1.11 0.25 20.13
N SER A 153 0.22 -0.70 20.41
CA SER A 153 -1.05 -0.87 19.70
C SER A 153 -1.97 0.34 19.83
N GLU A 154 -2.04 0.92 21.04
CA GLU A 154 -2.80 2.15 21.30
C GLU A 154 -2.18 3.34 20.55
N ALA A 155 -0.84 3.43 20.51
CA ALA A 155 -0.15 4.46 19.75
C ALA A 155 -0.52 4.44 18.27
N PHE A 156 -0.57 3.26 17.65
CA PHE A 156 -0.97 3.11 16.26
C PHE A 156 -2.45 3.42 16.03
N GLN A 157 -3.35 3.03 16.93
CA GLN A 157 -4.76 3.41 16.85
C GLN A 157 -4.96 4.93 16.91
N LEU A 158 -4.24 5.62 17.78
CA LEU A 158 -4.26 7.08 17.86
C LEU A 158 -3.69 7.73 16.60
N PHE A 159 -2.59 7.21 16.09
CA PHE A 159 -1.98 7.66 14.83
C PHE A 159 -2.99 7.55 13.67
N ASP A 160 -3.69 6.43 13.56
CA ASP A 160 -4.70 6.21 12.53
C ASP A 160 -5.87 7.18 12.65
N SER A 161 -6.38 7.37 13.87
CA SER A 161 -7.51 8.26 14.15
C SER A 161 -7.19 9.73 13.84
N GLN A 162 -5.94 10.17 14.02
CA GLN A 162 -5.51 11.53 13.72
C GLN A 162 -5.24 11.77 12.23
N ASN A 163 -4.74 10.76 11.53
CA ASN A 163 -4.45 10.87 10.10
C ASN A 163 -5.71 10.90 9.22
N THR A 164 -6.87 10.46 9.73
CA THR A 164 -8.17 10.63 9.05
C THR A 164 -8.53 12.10 8.82
N ARG A 165 -7.85 13.04 9.47
CA ARG A 165 -8.06 14.49 9.31
C ARG A 165 -7.13 15.18 8.31
N GLY A 166 -6.08 14.50 7.78
CA GLY A 166 -5.09 15.13 6.90
C GLY A 166 -4.89 14.39 5.58
N ARG A 167 -4.15 13.31 5.57
CA ARG A 167 -3.92 12.45 4.42
C ARG A 167 -4.33 11.05 4.81
N GLU A 168 -5.36 10.53 4.14
CA GLU A 168 -5.85 9.18 4.38
C GLU A 168 -4.67 8.18 4.30
N LEU A 169 -4.39 7.48 5.42
CA LEU A 169 -3.49 6.34 5.40
C LEU A 169 -4.12 5.23 4.56
N TYR A 170 -3.30 4.61 3.75
CA TYR A 170 -3.76 3.43 3.05
C TYR A 170 -3.90 2.26 4.04
N PRO A 171 -4.88 1.36 3.85
CA PRO A 171 -5.06 0.20 4.72
C PRO A 171 -3.81 -0.65 4.89
N HIS A 172 -2.97 -0.72 3.86
CA HIS A 172 -1.70 -1.47 3.91
C HIS A 172 -0.64 -0.81 4.83
N ASP A 173 -0.72 0.51 5.08
CA ASP A 173 0.16 1.18 6.06
C ASP A 173 -0.22 0.75 7.48
N LEU A 174 -1.52 0.54 7.75
CA LEU A 174 -2.00 0.01 9.03
C LEU A 174 -1.54 -1.43 9.24
N LEU A 175 -1.65 -2.25 8.19
CA LEU A 175 -1.14 -3.61 8.21
C LEU A 175 0.37 -3.67 8.43
N LYS A 176 1.14 -2.79 7.77
CA LYS A 176 2.58 -2.66 8.03
C LYS A 176 2.85 -2.45 9.52
N ALA A 177 2.20 -1.45 10.12
CA ALA A 177 2.38 -1.12 11.52
C ALA A 177 2.00 -2.30 12.44
N TYR A 178 0.87 -2.95 12.17
CA TYR A 178 0.43 -4.13 12.92
C TYR A 178 1.46 -5.26 12.86
N HIS A 179 1.92 -5.66 11.67
CA HIS A 179 2.83 -6.78 11.51
C HIS A 179 4.25 -6.50 12.00
N LEU A 180 4.73 -5.26 11.93
CA LEU A 180 6.02 -4.89 12.52
C LEU A 180 6.05 -5.10 14.03
N ARG A 181 4.93 -4.88 14.72
CA ARG A 181 4.78 -5.16 16.15
C ARG A 181 4.99 -6.64 16.48
N GLU A 182 4.54 -7.53 15.60
CA GLU A 182 4.63 -8.98 15.80
C GLU A 182 6.03 -9.56 15.47
N ILE A 183 6.94 -8.74 14.96
CA ILE A 183 8.33 -9.15 14.69
C ILE A 183 9.18 -8.79 15.91
N HIS A 184 9.59 -9.81 16.65
CA HIS A 184 10.39 -9.61 17.88
C HIS A 184 11.88 -9.43 17.60
N ASP A 185 12.38 -10.00 16.50
CA ASP A 185 13.80 -9.85 16.12
C ASP A 185 14.05 -8.50 15.44
N LYS A 186 15.01 -7.75 15.95
CA LYS A 186 15.34 -6.40 15.46
C LYS A 186 15.88 -6.41 14.02
N TYR A 187 16.66 -7.43 13.63
CA TYR A 187 17.21 -7.52 12.27
C TYR A 187 16.12 -7.88 11.26
N ASP A 188 15.23 -8.80 11.61
CA ASP A 188 14.10 -9.17 10.77
C ASP A 188 13.13 -7.97 10.60
N MET A 189 12.88 -7.22 11.67
CA MET A 189 12.10 -5.99 11.61
C MET A 189 12.73 -4.95 10.68
N GLN A 190 14.03 -4.68 10.82
CA GLN A 190 14.73 -3.73 9.94
C GLN A 190 14.69 -4.18 8.48
N ARG A 191 14.88 -5.47 8.22
CA ARG A 191 14.81 -6.04 6.87
C ARG A 191 13.42 -5.88 6.26
N ALA A 192 12.36 -6.14 7.04
CA ALA A 192 10.97 -5.96 6.61
C ALA A 192 10.67 -4.49 6.28
N VAL A 193 11.11 -3.56 7.11
CA VAL A 193 10.97 -2.11 6.87
C VAL A 193 11.69 -1.69 5.61
N LEU A 194 12.95 -2.06 5.42
CA LEU A 194 13.73 -1.70 4.24
C LEU A 194 13.10 -2.23 2.94
N LYS A 195 12.68 -3.49 2.96
CA LYS A 195 11.96 -4.10 1.83
C LYS A 195 10.64 -3.36 1.52
N TRP A 196 9.88 -2.99 2.54
CA TRP A 196 8.63 -2.28 2.37
C TRP A 196 8.84 -0.87 1.80
N GLU A 197 9.74 -0.10 2.38
CA GLU A 197 10.02 1.28 1.97
C GLU A 197 10.67 1.39 0.57
N SER A 198 11.25 0.30 0.06
CA SER A 198 11.76 0.23 -1.31
C SER A 198 10.65 0.18 -2.37
N LYS A 199 9.41 -0.07 -1.97
CA LYS A 199 8.26 -0.21 -2.88
C LYS A 199 7.49 1.11 -3.02
N ASP A 200 6.92 1.34 -4.19
CA ASP A 200 5.96 2.44 -4.38
C ASP A 200 4.65 2.11 -3.62
N PRO A 201 4.21 2.95 -2.68
CA PRO A 201 2.94 2.74 -1.95
C PRO A 201 1.72 2.59 -2.87
N LYS A 202 1.75 3.20 -4.06
CA LYS A 202 0.67 3.05 -5.06
C LYS A 202 0.61 1.63 -5.62
N VAL A 203 1.76 1.01 -5.85
CA VAL A 203 1.82 -0.37 -6.35
C VAL A 203 1.33 -1.35 -5.29
N ILE A 204 1.69 -1.13 -4.02
CA ILE A 204 1.15 -1.93 -2.91
C ILE A 204 -0.37 -1.77 -2.82
N ARG A 205 -0.86 -0.54 -2.91
CA ARG A 205 -2.30 -0.27 -2.93
C ARG A 205 -3.00 -0.98 -4.07
N GLU A 206 -2.47 -0.89 -5.29
CA GLU A 206 -3.04 -1.57 -6.47
C GLU A 206 -3.04 -3.10 -6.28
N LEU A 207 -2.03 -3.68 -5.63
CA LEU A 207 -2.00 -5.10 -5.30
C LEU A 207 -3.18 -5.50 -4.43
N PHE A 208 -3.46 -4.75 -3.35
CA PHE A 208 -4.60 -5.05 -2.48
C PHE A 208 -5.94 -4.73 -3.14
N ASP A 209 -6.10 -3.53 -3.70
CA ASP A 209 -7.38 -3.06 -4.25
C ASP A 209 -7.84 -3.88 -5.46
N ASN A 210 -6.91 -4.24 -6.36
CA ASN A 210 -7.24 -4.84 -7.65
C ASN A 210 -7.10 -6.36 -7.68
N TYR A 211 -6.33 -6.97 -6.75
CA TYR A 211 -6.00 -8.39 -6.82
C TYR A 211 -6.28 -9.13 -5.51
N LEU A 212 -5.54 -8.90 -4.44
CA LEU A 212 -5.61 -9.73 -3.24
C LEU A 212 -6.99 -9.70 -2.58
N PHE A 213 -7.52 -8.51 -2.33
CA PHE A 213 -8.80 -8.35 -1.65
C PHE A 213 -10.00 -8.84 -2.48
N PRO A 214 -10.11 -8.53 -3.78
CA PRO A 214 -11.13 -9.15 -4.63
C PRO A 214 -11.04 -10.67 -4.66
N LEU A 215 -9.85 -11.22 -4.90
CA LEU A 215 -9.67 -12.67 -4.99
C LEU A 215 -10.01 -13.40 -3.68
N TRP A 216 -9.59 -12.84 -2.55
CA TRP A 216 -9.93 -13.39 -1.25
C TRP A 216 -11.46 -13.47 -1.04
N ASN A 217 -12.19 -12.41 -1.40
CA ASN A 217 -13.66 -12.40 -1.32
C ASN A 217 -14.30 -13.37 -2.32
N TRP A 218 -13.88 -13.31 -3.59
CA TRP A 218 -14.46 -14.14 -4.65
C TRP A 218 -14.19 -15.63 -4.43
N SER A 219 -13.04 -16.02 -3.91
CA SER A 219 -12.77 -17.43 -3.54
C SER A 219 -13.73 -17.96 -2.50
N LYS A 220 -14.30 -17.10 -1.68
CA LYS A 220 -15.33 -17.40 -0.67
C LYS A 220 -16.75 -17.06 -1.11
N ARG A 221 -16.94 -16.80 -2.41
CA ARG A 221 -18.23 -16.40 -3.01
C ARG A 221 -18.85 -15.17 -2.36
N ARG A 222 -18.01 -14.22 -1.92
CA ARG A 222 -18.43 -12.94 -1.35
C ARG A 222 -18.16 -11.81 -2.34
N ARG A 223 -19.06 -10.80 -2.34
CA ARG A 223 -18.78 -9.57 -3.11
C ARG A 223 -17.60 -8.83 -2.49
N SER A 224 -16.73 -8.32 -3.33
CA SER A 224 -15.66 -7.44 -2.91
C SER A 224 -16.13 -5.98 -2.98
N SER A 225 -15.61 -5.17 -2.07
CA SER A 225 -15.67 -3.71 -2.10
C SER A 225 -14.29 -3.15 -2.42
N ARG A 226 -14.09 -1.88 -2.22
CA ARG A 226 -12.76 -1.28 -2.14
C ARG A 226 -12.12 -1.72 -0.82
N PHE A 227 -10.84 -2.04 -0.84
CA PHE A 227 -10.10 -2.35 0.38
C PHE A 227 -9.93 -1.10 1.26
N THR A 228 -10.45 -1.14 2.47
CA THR A 228 -10.43 -0.03 3.43
C THR A 228 -9.91 -0.48 4.79
N ALA A 229 -9.76 0.45 5.72
CA ALA A 229 -9.33 0.15 7.08
C ALA A 229 -10.29 -0.80 7.83
N ALA A 230 -11.56 -0.91 7.39
CA ALA A 230 -12.53 -1.82 7.98
C ALA A 230 -12.24 -3.31 7.69
N GLU A 231 -11.52 -3.59 6.60
CA GLU A 231 -11.23 -4.96 6.17
C GLU A 231 -9.81 -5.45 6.51
N ILE A 232 -8.99 -4.64 7.19
CA ILE A 232 -7.59 -5.01 7.52
C ILE A 232 -7.49 -6.31 8.32
N ASP A 233 -8.49 -6.63 9.14
CA ASP A 233 -8.51 -7.85 9.96
C ASP A 233 -8.34 -9.13 9.13
N LEU A 234 -8.71 -9.10 7.85
CA LEU A 234 -8.54 -10.22 6.92
C LEU A 234 -7.05 -10.57 6.69
N TYR A 235 -6.18 -9.59 6.84
CA TYR A 235 -4.74 -9.72 6.60
C TYR A 235 -3.90 -9.60 7.87
N LYS A 236 -4.50 -9.52 9.05
CA LYS A 236 -3.76 -9.57 10.32
C LYS A 236 -3.14 -10.94 10.58
N GLY A 237 -3.68 -11.98 9.95
CA GLY A 237 -3.15 -13.32 10.06
C GLY A 237 -3.48 -14.00 11.40
N ILE A 238 -2.77 -15.08 11.65
CA ILE A 238 -2.91 -15.90 12.87
C ILE A 238 -1.71 -15.63 13.77
N GLU A 239 -1.97 -15.27 15.02
CA GLU A 239 -0.93 -15.19 16.05
C GLU A 239 -0.47 -16.60 16.44
N VAL A 240 0.83 -16.82 16.42
CA VAL A 240 1.42 -18.09 16.86
C VAL A 240 1.84 -17.93 18.32
N SER A 241 0.98 -18.34 19.24
CA SER A 241 1.40 -18.43 20.65
C SER A 241 2.41 -19.56 20.85
N SER A 242 3.40 -19.36 21.71
CA SER A 242 4.44 -20.34 22.03
C SER A 242 3.90 -21.70 22.52
N GLY A 243 2.66 -21.72 23.02
CA GLY A 243 1.98 -22.93 23.50
C GLY A 243 1.20 -23.70 22.43
N TYR A 244 1.03 -23.15 21.20
CA TYR A 244 0.20 -23.79 20.17
C TYR A 244 1.02 -24.61 19.19
N THR A 245 1.31 -25.85 19.53
CA THR A 245 2.21 -26.75 18.78
C THR A 245 1.78 -26.96 17.32
N TYR A 246 0.47 -26.96 17.03
CA TYR A 246 -0.04 -27.15 15.67
C TYR A 246 0.30 -25.95 14.78
N ALA A 247 0.17 -24.73 15.29
CA ALA A 247 0.51 -23.52 14.56
C ALA A 247 2.02 -23.46 14.23
N HIS A 248 2.88 -23.91 15.14
CA HIS A 248 4.30 -24.05 14.87
C HIS A 248 4.60 -25.07 13.74
N ARG A 249 3.87 -26.18 13.70
CA ARG A 249 4.00 -27.17 12.63
C ARG A 249 3.52 -26.60 11.30
N ALA A 250 2.40 -25.90 11.28
CA ALA A 250 1.89 -25.24 10.08
C ALA A 250 2.90 -24.23 9.52
N ASN A 251 3.48 -23.38 10.39
CA ASN A 251 4.51 -22.44 9.99
C ASN A 251 5.74 -23.10 9.34
N LYS A 252 6.20 -24.22 9.89
CA LYS A 252 7.32 -24.97 9.32
C LYS A 252 6.97 -25.78 8.08
N ALA A 253 5.69 -26.11 7.89
CA ALA A 253 5.22 -26.97 6.81
C ALA A 253 4.71 -26.18 5.59
N MET A 254 4.48 -24.87 5.69
CA MET A 254 4.01 -24.04 4.58
C MET A 254 5.20 -23.51 3.78
N PRO A 255 5.51 -24.12 2.62
CA PRO A 255 6.66 -23.72 1.80
C PRO A 255 6.40 -22.46 0.97
N TYR A 256 5.16 -22.01 0.83
CA TYR A 256 4.73 -20.85 0.05
C TYR A 256 3.35 -20.37 0.50
N PHE A 257 3.02 -19.13 0.16
CA PHE A 257 1.72 -18.54 0.44
C PHE A 257 0.70 -18.97 -0.61
N LEU A 258 -0.53 -19.21 -0.17
CA LEU A 258 -1.70 -19.37 -1.03
C LEU A 258 -2.71 -18.30 -0.69
N LEU A 259 -3.33 -17.70 -1.71
CA LEU A 259 -4.32 -16.64 -1.56
C LEU A 259 -5.52 -17.01 -0.69
N SER A 260 -5.87 -18.28 -0.68
CA SER A 260 -7.01 -18.82 0.08
C SER A 260 -6.69 -19.20 1.53
N GLU A 261 -5.39 -19.22 1.87
CA GLU A 261 -4.93 -19.67 3.19
C GLU A 261 -4.67 -18.48 4.13
N PRO A 262 -4.83 -18.66 5.45
CA PRO A 262 -4.46 -17.64 6.40
C PRO A 262 -2.93 -17.51 6.47
N LEU A 263 -2.43 -16.28 6.56
CA LEU A 263 -1.03 -16.00 6.82
C LEU A 263 -0.76 -15.98 8.34
N ILE A 264 0.51 -16.12 8.71
CA ILE A 264 0.97 -15.92 10.09
C ILE A 264 1.30 -14.43 10.26
N SER A 265 0.89 -13.84 11.40
CA SER A 265 1.18 -12.45 11.69
C SER A 265 2.69 -12.19 11.81
N GLY A 266 3.13 -10.97 11.51
CA GLY A 266 4.54 -10.60 11.56
C GLY A 266 5.23 -10.66 10.20
N GLY A 267 6.38 -11.32 10.11
CA GLY A 267 7.25 -11.36 8.92
C GLY A 267 6.58 -11.90 7.66
N ASP A 268 5.73 -12.91 7.82
CA ASP A 268 5.04 -13.57 6.70
C ASP A 268 4.16 -12.61 5.88
N PHE A 269 3.59 -11.57 6.51
CA PHE A 269 2.83 -10.56 5.78
C PHE A 269 3.70 -9.83 4.74
N PHE A 270 4.90 -9.43 5.11
CA PHE A 270 5.81 -8.73 4.20
C PHE A 270 6.29 -9.66 3.08
N GLU A 271 6.52 -10.92 3.41
CA GLU A 271 6.90 -11.94 2.42
C GLU A 271 5.72 -12.29 1.49
N MET A 272 4.49 -12.34 2.00
CA MET A 272 3.28 -12.51 1.18
C MET A 272 3.14 -11.36 0.17
N VAL A 273 3.28 -10.12 0.59
CA VAL A 273 3.20 -8.97 -0.32
C VAL A 273 4.28 -9.05 -1.40
N ASP A 274 5.52 -9.37 -1.03
CA ASP A 274 6.62 -9.56 -1.98
C ASP A 274 6.33 -10.69 -2.97
N HIS A 275 5.85 -11.83 -2.46
CA HIS A 275 5.51 -13.00 -3.25
C HIS A 275 4.49 -12.69 -4.34
N TYR A 276 3.37 -12.06 -3.99
CA TYR A 276 2.34 -11.73 -4.97
C TYR A 276 2.74 -10.59 -5.92
N MET A 277 3.55 -9.65 -5.49
CA MET A 277 4.14 -8.66 -6.39
C MET A 277 5.05 -9.31 -7.44
N GLN A 278 5.92 -10.22 -7.01
CA GLN A 278 6.81 -10.97 -7.90
C GLN A 278 6.02 -11.91 -8.82
N MET A 279 5.00 -12.57 -8.31
CA MET A 279 4.13 -13.45 -9.09
C MET A 279 3.42 -12.68 -10.20
N LEU A 280 2.82 -11.52 -9.90
CA LEU A 280 2.19 -10.65 -10.91
C LEU A 280 3.21 -10.16 -11.94
N HIS A 281 4.42 -9.85 -11.51
CA HIS A 281 5.51 -9.47 -12.41
C HIS A 281 5.83 -10.62 -13.37
N SER A 282 6.02 -11.83 -12.85
CA SER A 282 6.34 -13.03 -13.65
C SER A 282 5.22 -13.38 -14.61
N ILE A 283 3.95 -13.31 -14.18
CA ILE A 283 2.78 -13.53 -15.03
C ILE A 283 2.76 -12.55 -16.21
N LYS A 284 2.97 -11.27 -15.95
CA LYS A 284 2.97 -10.24 -16.99
C LYS A 284 4.16 -10.39 -17.94
N GLN A 285 5.32 -10.74 -17.40
CA GLN A 285 6.52 -10.97 -18.21
C GLN A 285 6.34 -12.20 -19.13
N GLU A 286 5.74 -13.28 -18.63
CA GLU A 286 5.43 -14.47 -19.45
C GLU A 286 4.46 -14.12 -20.60
N LEU A 287 3.42 -13.32 -20.34
CA LEU A 287 2.51 -12.85 -21.41
C LEU A 287 3.21 -11.95 -22.44
N ILE A 288 4.32 -11.30 -22.08
CA ILE A 288 5.09 -10.44 -22.99
C ILE A 288 6.02 -11.27 -23.86
N ASP A 289 6.77 -12.21 -23.25
CA ASP A 289 7.90 -12.89 -23.87
C ASP A 289 7.48 -14.14 -24.64
N ASN A 290 6.45 -14.84 -24.17
CA ASN A 290 5.99 -16.07 -24.77
C ASN A 290 5.11 -15.80 -25.99
N THR A 291 5.57 -16.26 -27.14
CA THR A 291 4.89 -16.09 -28.45
C THR A 291 3.51 -16.74 -28.52
N ASP A 292 3.26 -17.79 -27.72
CA ASP A 292 1.96 -18.45 -27.66
C ASP A 292 0.86 -17.52 -27.13
N PHE A 293 1.24 -16.50 -26.33
CA PHE A 293 0.34 -15.48 -25.79
C PHE A 293 0.31 -14.18 -26.61
N ALA A 294 0.99 -14.11 -27.75
CA ALA A 294 1.09 -12.89 -28.55
C ALA A 294 -0.30 -12.30 -28.88
N ARG A 295 -1.28 -13.16 -29.23
CA ARG A 295 -2.63 -12.70 -29.51
C ARG A 295 -3.35 -12.15 -28.28
N ILE A 296 -3.17 -12.76 -27.11
CA ILE A 296 -3.71 -12.25 -25.83
C ILE A 296 -3.10 -10.89 -25.52
N LYS A 297 -1.78 -10.76 -25.66
CA LYS A 297 -1.07 -9.48 -25.48
C LYS A 297 -1.66 -8.39 -26.39
N GLU A 298 -1.89 -8.68 -27.65
CA GLU A 298 -2.52 -7.74 -28.58
C GLU A 298 -3.92 -7.30 -28.10
N LEU A 299 -4.74 -8.25 -27.66
CA LEU A 299 -6.12 -7.99 -27.23
C LEU A 299 -6.22 -7.25 -25.88
N LEU A 300 -5.18 -7.33 -25.07
CA LEU A 300 -5.07 -6.55 -23.83
C LEU A 300 -4.83 -5.05 -24.08
N ILE A 301 -4.45 -4.62 -25.28
CA ILE A 301 -3.97 -3.27 -25.57
C ILE A 301 -4.93 -2.58 -26.52
N ASP A 302 -5.34 -1.35 -26.18
CA ASP A 302 -6.25 -0.58 -27.05
C ASP A 302 -5.52 -0.07 -28.30
N ASP A 303 -4.29 0.44 -28.15
CA ASP A 303 -3.48 0.99 -29.23
C ASP A 303 -2.52 -0.07 -29.79
N LYS A 304 -2.96 -0.74 -30.85
CA LYS A 304 -2.20 -1.83 -31.50
C LYS A 304 -0.79 -1.41 -31.97
N SER A 305 -0.55 -0.13 -32.23
CA SER A 305 0.77 0.38 -32.65
C SER A 305 1.84 0.26 -31.55
N LYS A 306 1.42 0.12 -30.30
CA LYS A 306 2.31 0.01 -29.13
C LYS A 306 2.71 -1.42 -28.78
N VAL A 307 2.08 -2.44 -29.37
CA VAL A 307 2.31 -3.86 -29.02
C VAL A 307 3.78 -4.24 -29.12
N GLY A 308 4.48 -3.80 -30.17
CA GLY A 308 5.91 -4.07 -30.38
C GLY A 308 6.86 -3.32 -29.42
N GLN A 309 6.36 -2.33 -28.70
CA GLN A 309 7.15 -1.51 -27.78
C GLN A 309 7.13 -2.06 -26.35
N ILE A 310 6.24 -3.02 -26.05
CA ILE A 310 6.04 -3.57 -24.71
C ILE A 310 7.10 -4.64 -24.44
N LYS A 311 8.02 -4.33 -23.53
CA LYS A 311 9.11 -5.20 -23.12
C LYS A 311 9.08 -5.55 -21.63
N THR A 312 8.40 -4.76 -20.83
CA THR A 312 8.35 -4.93 -19.38
C THR A 312 6.92 -4.96 -18.87
N PRO A 313 6.66 -5.56 -17.69
CA PRO A 313 5.36 -5.49 -17.02
C PRO A 313 4.83 -4.06 -16.82
N ALA A 314 5.72 -3.11 -16.54
CA ALA A 314 5.34 -1.70 -16.42
C ALA A 314 4.86 -1.09 -17.75
N ASP A 315 5.47 -1.49 -18.88
CA ASP A 315 4.99 -1.08 -20.21
C ASP A 315 3.60 -1.67 -20.49
N LEU A 316 3.41 -2.95 -20.13
CA LEU A 316 2.12 -3.62 -20.29
C LEU A 316 1.04 -2.93 -19.43
N ASP A 317 1.32 -2.64 -18.16
CA ASP A 317 0.38 -1.95 -17.27
C ASP A 317 -0.02 -0.58 -17.79
N LYS A 318 0.94 0.17 -18.35
CA LYS A 318 0.69 1.47 -18.98
C LYS A 318 -0.15 1.33 -20.24
N ALA A 319 0.14 0.33 -21.08
CA ALA A 319 -0.57 0.09 -22.35
C ALA A 319 -1.97 -0.50 -22.12
N CYS A 320 -2.18 -1.23 -21.05
CA CYS A 320 -3.48 -1.77 -20.65
C CYS A 320 -4.44 -0.73 -20.04
N LYS A 321 -3.96 0.47 -19.69
CA LYS A 321 -4.85 1.54 -19.20
C LYS A 321 -5.73 2.06 -20.35
N SER A 322 -7.02 1.77 -20.23
CA SER A 322 -8.03 2.21 -21.21
C SER A 322 -8.77 3.45 -20.69
N SER A 323 -9.23 4.29 -21.61
CA SER A 323 -10.23 5.33 -21.33
C SER A 323 -11.59 4.74 -20.93
N SER A 324 -11.85 3.48 -21.30
CA SER A 324 -13.04 2.74 -20.91
C SER A 324 -12.85 2.07 -19.55
N THR A 325 -13.54 2.56 -18.53
CA THR A 325 -13.53 1.95 -17.17
C THR A 325 -13.93 0.47 -17.22
N GLY A 326 -14.93 0.12 -18.01
CA GLY A 326 -15.37 -1.27 -18.16
C GLY A 326 -14.31 -2.18 -18.78
N MET A 327 -13.46 -1.69 -19.69
CA MET A 327 -12.35 -2.48 -20.24
C MET A 327 -11.28 -2.71 -19.13
N ASN A 328 -10.97 -1.71 -18.33
CA ASN A 328 -10.06 -1.87 -17.21
C ASN A 328 -10.57 -2.92 -16.21
N HIS A 329 -11.87 -2.95 -15.94
CA HIS A 329 -12.48 -3.98 -15.07
C HIS A 329 -12.36 -5.39 -15.66
N ALA A 330 -12.58 -5.58 -16.95
CA ALA A 330 -12.42 -6.89 -17.60
C ALA A 330 -10.96 -7.36 -17.58
N ARG A 331 -10.01 -6.45 -17.83
CA ARG A 331 -8.57 -6.73 -17.74
C ARG A 331 -8.14 -7.12 -16.33
N ASN A 332 -8.59 -6.38 -15.34
CA ASN A 332 -8.31 -6.72 -13.94
C ASN A 332 -8.90 -8.08 -13.56
N LEU A 333 -10.11 -8.39 -14.02
CA LEU A 333 -10.72 -9.70 -13.80
C LEU A 333 -9.88 -10.83 -14.41
N PHE A 334 -9.36 -10.63 -15.62
CA PHE A 334 -8.45 -11.59 -16.27
C PHE A 334 -7.19 -11.79 -15.43
N PHE A 335 -6.51 -10.71 -15.04
CA PHE A 335 -5.31 -10.83 -14.23
C PHE A 335 -5.58 -11.43 -12.85
N CYS A 336 -6.73 -11.17 -12.24
CA CYS A 336 -7.17 -11.84 -11.01
C CYS A 336 -7.31 -13.36 -11.23
N ALA A 337 -8.00 -13.77 -12.29
CA ALA A 337 -8.18 -15.19 -12.58
C ALA A 337 -6.85 -15.89 -12.88
N LEU A 338 -5.98 -15.22 -13.64
CA LEU A 338 -4.67 -15.75 -13.98
C LEU A 338 -3.73 -15.81 -12.76
N LEU A 339 -3.79 -14.81 -11.88
CA LEU A 339 -3.06 -14.83 -10.61
C LEU A 339 -3.53 -16.00 -9.73
N CYS A 340 -4.83 -16.19 -9.57
CA CYS A 340 -5.41 -17.29 -8.81
C CYS A 340 -5.01 -18.65 -9.41
N TYR A 341 -5.02 -18.78 -10.72
CA TYR A 341 -4.61 -19.98 -11.44
C TYR A 341 -3.11 -20.28 -11.23
N TYR A 342 -2.27 -19.27 -11.40
CA TYR A 342 -0.82 -19.44 -11.25
C TYR A 342 -0.42 -19.69 -9.80
N ASP A 343 -1.05 -19.03 -8.84
CA ASP A 343 -0.89 -19.28 -7.40
C ASP A 343 -1.18 -20.76 -7.03
N ARG A 344 -2.17 -21.35 -7.71
CA ARG A 344 -2.58 -22.74 -7.44
C ARG A 344 -1.70 -23.79 -8.12
N PHE A 345 -1.29 -23.55 -9.37
CA PHE A 345 -0.69 -24.58 -10.22
C PHE A 345 0.74 -24.31 -10.65
N HIS A 346 1.24 -23.11 -10.47
CA HIS A 346 2.59 -22.66 -10.86
C HIS A 346 2.94 -23.02 -12.31
N ASN A 347 1.99 -22.93 -13.24
CA ASN A 347 2.21 -23.17 -14.66
C ASN A 347 1.40 -22.21 -15.55
N PHE A 348 1.75 -22.18 -16.84
CA PHE A 348 1.08 -21.41 -17.88
C PHE A 348 0.59 -22.37 -18.98
N ASP A 349 -0.47 -23.12 -18.70
CA ASP A 349 -1.15 -23.90 -19.74
C ASP A 349 -1.85 -22.97 -20.71
N LEU A 350 -1.49 -23.07 -22.00
CA LEU A 350 -2.00 -22.20 -23.06
C LEU A 350 -3.53 -22.20 -23.14
N MET A 351 -4.15 -23.36 -23.03
CA MET A 351 -5.60 -23.49 -23.12
C MET A 351 -6.29 -22.91 -21.90
N ALA A 352 -5.71 -23.12 -20.70
CA ALA A 352 -6.22 -22.49 -19.48
C ALA A 352 -6.15 -20.96 -19.57
N VAL A 353 -5.01 -20.40 -19.96
CA VAL A 353 -4.84 -18.94 -20.09
C VAL A 353 -5.80 -18.36 -21.12
N LYS A 354 -5.97 -19.01 -22.29
CA LYS A 354 -6.95 -18.59 -23.31
C LYS A 354 -8.38 -18.58 -22.78
N LYS A 355 -8.76 -19.62 -22.04
CA LYS A 355 -10.11 -19.72 -21.45
C LYS A 355 -10.35 -18.68 -20.38
N LEU A 356 -9.39 -18.43 -19.51
CA LEU A 356 -9.49 -17.39 -18.48
C LEU A 356 -9.58 -15.99 -19.10
N PHE A 357 -8.79 -15.74 -20.15
CA PHE A 357 -8.86 -14.49 -20.90
C PHE A 357 -10.24 -14.31 -21.56
N THR A 358 -10.70 -15.32 -22.27
CA THR A 358 -12.00 -15.29 -22.96
C THR A 358 -13.14 -15.09 -21.95
N TRP A 359 -13.13 -15.83 -20.86
CA TRP A 359 -14.13 -15.70 -19.79
C TRP A 359 -14.20 -14.26 -19.27
N ALA A 360 -13.08 -13.64 -18.98
CA ALA A 360 -13.05 -12.28 -18.46
C ALA A 360 -13.48 -11.24 -19.52
N MET A 361 -13.05 -11.41 -20.79
CA MET A 361 -13.38 -10.47 -21.87
C MET A 361 -14.82 -10.61 -22.38
N MET A 362 -15.42 -11.80 -22.30
CA MET A 362 -16.83 -11.99 -22.65
C MET A 362 -17.76 -11.14 -21.79
N LEU A 363 -17.41 -10.90 -20.54
CA LEU A 363 -18.15 -9.98 -19.68
C LEU A 363 -18.19 -8.56 -20.28
N ARG A 364 -17.07 -8.11 -20.90
CA ARG A 364 -17.02 -6.80 -21.58
C ARG A 364 -17.86 -6.80 -22.87
N VAL A 365 -17.84 -7.91 -23.61
CA VAL A 365 -18.59 -8.06 -24.86
C VAL A 365 -20.10 -7.99 -24.62
N ASP A 366 -20.57 -8.60 -23.54
CA ASP A 366 -22.01 -8.73 -23.25
C ASP A 366 -22.65 -7.54 -22.54
N MET A 367 -21.85 -6.62 -22.01
CA MET A 367 -22.38 -5.52 -21.20
C MET A 367 -22.10 -4.16 -21.80
N ASN A 368 -23.13 -3.33 -21.97
CA ASN A 368 -22.96 -1.93 -22.39
C ASN A 368 -22.19 -1.12 -21.33
N HIS A 369 -22.58 -1.25 -20.07
CA HIS A 369 -21.94 -0.62 -18.93
C HIS A 369 -21.41 -1.69 -18.00
N LEU A 370 -20.09 -1.86 -17.97
CA LEU A 370 -19.43 -2.78 -17.06
C LEU A 370 -18.84 -2.01 -15.89
N GLY A 371 -19.52 -2.12 -14.74
CA GLY A 371 -19.07 -1.58 -13.45
C GLY A 371 -18.51 -2.68 -12.55
N PHE A 372 -17.91 -2.29 -11.45
CA PHE A 372 -17.30 -3.23 -10.51
C PHE A 372 -18.31 -4.19 -9.85
N ASP A 373 -19.57 -3.74 -9.62
CA ASP A 373 -20.63 -4.63 -9.10
C ASP A 373 -20.99 -5.77 -10.08
N SER A 374 -21.00 -5.48 -11.37
CA SER A 374 -21.21 -6.50 -12.40
C SER A 374 -20.07 -7.53 -12.42
N VAL A 375 -18.82 -7.06 -12.27
CA VAL A 375 -17.66 -7.96 -12.14
C VAL A 375 -17.78 -8.83 -10.90
N ASN A 376 -18.19 -8.27 -9.75
CA ASN A 376 -18.41 -9.03 -8.54
C ASN A 376 -19.44 -10.15 -8.73
N ARG A 377 -20.60 -9.82 -9.28
CA ARG A 377 -21.65 -10.81 -9.54
C ARG A 377 -21.14 -11.94 -10.44
N TYR A 378 -20.46 -11.56 -11.51
CA TYR A 378 -19.90 -12.51 -12.46
C TYR A 378 -18.83 -13.40 -11.84
N ALA A 379 -17.89 -12.83 -11.09
CA ALA A 379 -16.79 -13.57 -10.45
C ALA A 379 -17.27 -14.60 -9.41
N ILE A 380 -18.42 -14.34 -8.74
CA ILE A 380 -18.98 -15.23 -7.73
C ILE A 380 -20.16 -16.09 -8.22
N GLY A 381 -20.49 -15.98 -9.51
CA GLY A 381 -21.56 -16.78 -10.14
C GLY A 381 -22.97 -16.35 -9.72
N LEU A 382 -23.19 -15.07 -9.47
CA LEU A 382 -24.51 -14.51 -9.18
C LEU A 382 -25.05 -13.74 -10.40
N GLY A 383 -26.15 -14.20 -10.97
CA GLY A 383 -26.91 -13.52 -12.02
C GLY A 383 -26.84 -14.18 -13.39
N ASP A 384 -27.48 -13.55 -14.37
CA ASP A 384 -27.66 -14.06 -15.74
C ASP A 384 -26.37 -14.23 -16.55
N ASN A 385 -25.21 -13.87 -15.96
CA ASN A 385 -23.91 -13.91 -16.61
C ASN A 385 -23.15 -15.23 -16.43
N ASP A 386 -23.72 -16.24 -15.77
CA ASP A 386 -23.12 -17.57 -15.57
C ASP A 386 -23.12 -18.46 -16.82
N LYS A 387 -23.68 -17.97 -17.89
CA LYS A 387 -23.84 -18.71 -19.15
C LYS A 387 -22.54 -19.12 -19.83
N TYR A 388 -21.41 -18.57 -19.42
CA TYR A 388 -20.10 -18.92 -19.97
C TYR A 388 -19.40 -20.09 -19.26
N THR A 389 -19.86 -20.45 -18.07
CA THR A 389 -19.37 -21.63 -17.34
C THR A 389 -20.57 -22.42 -16.83
N ASN A 390 -20.68 -23.68 -17.18
CA ASN A 390 -21.91 -24.47 -17.00
C ASN A 390 -22.35 -24.73 -15.55
N SER A 391 -21.65 -24.33 -14.49
CA SER A 391 -22.09 -24.62 -13.11
C SER A 391 -21.33 -23.96 -11.99
N GLU A 392 -20.04 -23.66 -12.11
CA GLU A 392 -19.26 -23.07 -11.03
C GLU A 392 -18.54 -21.80 -11.45
N PRO A 393 -18.49 -20.77 -10.56
CA PRO A 393 -17.69 -19.59 -10.80
C PRO A 393 -16.24 -19.95 -11.03
N VAL A 394 -15.60 -19.35 -12.04
CA VAL A 394 -14.22 -19.70 -12.44
C VAL A 394 -13.24 -19.60 -11.29
N ILE A 395 -13.35 -18.56 -10.43
CA ILE A 395 -12.46 -18.42 -9.26
C ILE A 395 -12.65 -19.56 -8.27
N SER A 396 -13.90 -19.98 -8.03
CA SER A 396 -14.20 -21.15 -7.17
C SER A 396 -13.69 -22.45 -7.79
N LEU A 397 -13.87 -22.59 -9.11
CA LEU A 397 -13.35 -23.75 -9.85
C LEU A 397 -11.84 -23.87 -9.73
N ILE A 398 -11.10 -22.76 -9.94
CA ILE A 398 -9.63 -22.74 -9.77
C ILE A 398 -9.27 -23.13 -8.34
N SER A 399 -9.96 -22.57 -7.34
CA SER A 399 -9.66 -22.83 -5.91
C SER A 399 -9.91 -24.28 -5.51
N SER A 400 -10.89 -24.96 -6.11
CA SER A 400 -11.25 -26.36 -5.82
C SER A 400 -10.50 -27.38 -6.69
N ALA A 401 -10.03 -26.98 -7.87
CA ALA A 401 -9.38 -27.87 -8.82
C ALA A 401 -8.09 -28.49 -8.26
N ARG A 402 -7.89 -29.76 -8.54
CA ARG A 402 -6.70 -30.52 -8.13
C ARG A 402 -5.62 -30.53 -9.20
N ARG A 403 -5.97 -30.33 -10.47
CA ARG A 403 -5.06 -30.33 -11.61
C ARG A 403 -5.34 -29.14 -12.51
N HIS A 404 -4.30 -28.56 -13.08
CA HIS A 404 -4.44 -27.46 -14.05
C HIS A 404 -5.29 -27.84 -15.27
N THR A 405 -5.28 -29.14 -15.64
CA THR A 405 -6.07 -29.68 -16.77
C THR A 405 -7.57 -29.55 -16.57
N GLU A 406 -8.08 -29.41 -15.35
CA GLU A 406 -9.48 -29.16 -15.09
C GLU A 406 -9.88 -27.77 -15.58
N ILE A 407 -8.99 -26.79 -15.51
CA ILE A 407 -9.21 -25.44 -16.04
C ILE A 407 -9.06 -25.42 -17.55
N SER A 408 -8.03 -26.08 -18.11
CA SER A 408 -7.89 -26.24 -19.57
C SER A 408 -9.07 -26.97 -20.18
N GLY A 409 -9.66 -27.92 -19.45
CA GLY A 409 -10.83 -28.73 -19.87
C GLY A 409 -12.19 -28.09 -19.55
N MET A 410 -12.24 -26.95 -18.82
CA MET A 410 -13.53 -26.36 -18.43
C MET A 410 -14.37 -26.00 -19.66
N PRO A 411 -15.69 -26.29 -19.64
CA PRO A 411 -16.57 -25.89 -20.72
C PRO A 411 -16.76 -24.38 -20.71
N LEU A 412 -16.42 -23.74 -21.83
CA LEU A 412 -16.60 -22.30 -22.02
C LEU A 412 -17.45 -22.09 -23.28
N MET A 413 -18.67 -21.59 -23.13
CA MET A 413 -19.51 -21.25 -24.27
C MET A 413 -19.26 -19.80 -24.67
N VAL A 414 -18.57 -19.61 -25.79
CA VAL A 414 -18.36 -18.29 -26.40
C VAL A 414 -19.56 -17.98 -27.29
N LYS A 415 -20.67 -17.58 -26.66
CA LYS A 415 -21.91 -17.23 -27.37
C LYS A 415 -22.46 -15.92 -26.85
N ARG A 416 -22.61 -14.96 -27.74
CA ARG A 416 -23.27 -13.69 -27.48
C ARG A 416 -24.78 -13.85 -27.45
N ASP A 417 -25.48 -13.12 -26.58
CA ASP A 417 -26.93 -13.03 -26.55
C ASP A 417 -27.40 -12.16 -27.73
N ASN A 418 -28.06 -12.76 -28.71
CA ASN A 418 -28.51 -12.08 -29.94
C ASN A 418 -29.55 -10.98 -29.68
N ASP A 419 -30.21 -10.97 -28.53
CA ASP A 419 -31.28 -10.00 -28.24
C ASP A 419 -30.76 -8.60 -27.79
N LYS A 420 -29.45 -8.44 -27.62
CA LYS A 420 -28.83 -7.16 -27.26
C LYS A 420 -28.08 -6.54 -28.45
N ALA A 421 -28.83 -6.16 -29.49
CA ALA A 421 -28.32 -5.61 -30.75
C ALA A 421 -27.49 -4.30 -30.61
N GLU A 422 -27.42 -3.71 -29.42
CA GLU A 422 -26.73 -2.44 -29.19
C GLU A 422 -25.21 -2.53 -29.00
N ILE A 423 -24.59 -3.70 -29.10
CA ILE A 423 -23.17 -3.87 -28.78
C ILE A 423 -22.30 -4.02 -30.05
N GLU A 424 -22.59 -3.28 -31.10
CA GLU A 424 -21.69 -3.16 -32.26
C GLU A 424 -20.27 -2.74 -31.86
N LYS A 425 -20.16 -1.94 -30.84
CA LYS A 425 -18.87 -1.42 -30.33
C LYS A 425 -17.85 -2.52 -30.00
N TRP A 426 -18.29 -3.68 -29.54
CA TRP A 426 -17.42 -4.78 -29.10
C TRP A 426 -17.44 -5.98 -30.06
N GLN A 427 -18.03 -5.82 -31.23
CA GLN A 427 -18.13 -6.90 -32.22
C GLN A 427 -16.74 -7.41 -32.65
N GLY A 428 -15.80 -6.53 -32.91
CA GLY A 428 -14.42 -6.92 -33.24
C GLY A 428 -13.73 -7.72 -32.13
N LEU A 429 -13.91 -7.31 -30.87
CA LEU A 429 -13.39 -8.08 -29.73
C LEU A 429 -14.05 -9.47 -29.65
N TYR A 430 -15.35 -9.56 -29.89
CA TYR A 430 -16.07 -10.84 -29.88
C TYR A 430 -15.55 -11.79 -30.96
N GLU A 431 -15.36 -11.30 -32.19
CA GLU A 431 -14.80 -12.06 -33.33
C GLU A 431 -13.37 -12.54 -32.99
N ASP A 432 -12.55 -11.68 -32.40
CA ASP A 432 -11.21 -12.03 -31.92
C ASP A 432 -11.23 -13.14 -30.85
N LEU A 433 -12.20 -13.12 -29.93
CA LEU A 433 -12.35 -14.16 -28.92
C LEU A 433 -12.82 -15.50 -29.52
N LEU A 434 -13.70 -15.47 -30.54
CA LEU A 434 -14.08 -16.65 -31.32
C LEU A 434 -12.85 -17.29 -31.96
N LEU A 435 -12.07 -16.50 -32.72
CA LEU A 435 -10.85 -16.96 -33.36
C LEU A 435 -9.81 -17.51 -32.38
N LEU A 436 -9.63 -16.84 -31.22
CA LEU A 436 -8.70 -17.28 -30.18
C LEU A 436 -9.02 -18.69 -29.65
N ASN A 437 -10.31 -19.08 -29.64
CA ASN A 437 -10.79 -20.38 -29.19
C ASN A 437 -11.07 -21.37 -30.32
N GLY A 438 -10.73 -21.06 -31.56
CA GLY A 438 -10.87 -21.95 -32.72
C GLY A 438 -12.30 -22.06 -33.26
N TYR A 439 -13.19 -21.12 -32.90
CA TYR A 439 -14.50 -21.00 -33.53
C TYR A 439 -14.39 -20.20 -34.83
N LYS A 440 -15.08 -20.66 -35.86
CA LYS A 440 -15.14 -19.98 -37.14
C LYS A 440 -16.34 -19.04 -37.24
#